data_5bd12ccc7acbaf4da600895055df7ffa
#
_entry.id   5bd12ccc7acbaf4da600895055df7ffa
#
_cell.length_a   1.000
_cell.length_b   1.000
_cell.length_c   1.000
_cell.angle_alpha   90.00
_cell.angle_beta   90.00
_cell.angle_gamma   90.00
#
_symmetry.space_group_name_H-M   'P 1'
#
loop_
_entity.id
_entity.type
_entity.pdbx_description
1 polymer ?
#
loop_
_entity_poly.entity_id
_entity_poly.type
_entity_poly.pdbx_seq_one_letter_code
_entity_poly.pdbx_strand_id
1 'polypeptide(L)'
;MKIEILGKTIEVPDGDDRPREYKCPKCRDKEYIFHTDENGYEFADPCDCLRRKWTLARFERSGLGELAKRSTFKTYWINTPLQAQIKKAAEEYAEDPKGWFFIGGQTGSGKTHICTAICMRLIKHGRDVRYMRWRQDSEQIREDKFARNDSSKLKAFRTADVLYIDDLFKGDSETPSKQDIKLAFDLISSRYDSQLPTIISSELSIGGVVSYDEAIGGRITEMTKLEHLIYVKQDEAANMRLRKGVHNGD
;
A
#
# COMPACT_ATOMS: atom_id res chain seq x y z
N MET A 1 29.53 40.88 -20.76
CA MET A 1 30.17 40.53 -22.06
C MET A 1 29.45 41.28 -23.16
N LYS A 2 30.19 42.00 -24.03
CA LYS A 2 29.58 42.74 -25.17
C LYS A 2 29.70 41.87 -26.42
N ILE A 3 28.59 41.59 -27.08
CA ILE A 3 28.54 40.80 -28.32
C ILE A 3 28.04 41.71 -29.44
N GLU A 4 28.74 41.77 -30.56
CA GLU A 4 28.31 42.49 -31.76
C GLU A 4 27.53 41.52 -32.68
N ILE A 5 26.25 41.82 -32.94
CA ILE A 5 25.43 41.10 -33.91
C ILE A 5 24.85 42.09 -34.90
N LEU A 6 25.18 41.95 -36.18
CA LEU A 6 24.65 42.79 -37.26
C LEU A 6 24.91 44.31 -37.03
N GLY A 7 26.13 44.67 -36.54
CA GLY A 7 26.49 46.04 -36.31
C GLY A 7 25.84 46.74 -35.11
N LYS A 8 25.18 45.96 -34.24
CA LYS A 8 24.66 46.43 -32.95
C LYS A 8 25.36 45.73 -31.81
N THR A 9 25.93 46.50 -30.89
CA THR A 9 26.50 45.97 -29.65
C THR A 9 25.40 45.68 -28.68
N ILE A 10 25.23 44.40 -28.32
CA ILE A 10 24.31 43.95 -27.26
C ILE A 10 25.16 43.67 -26.01
N GLU A 11 24.85 44.35 -24.92
CA GLU A 11 25.41 44.00 -23.62
C GLU A 11 24.64 42.76 -23.10
N VAL A 12 25.32 41.62 -23.13
CA VAL A 12 24.79 40.42 -22.42
C VAL A 12 25.22 40.59 -20.97
N PRO A 13 24.27 40.58 -20.01
CA PRO A 13 24.62 40.60 -18.59
C PRO A 13 25.62 39.48 -18.32
N ASP A 14 26.70 39.81 -17.63
CA ASP A 14 27.61 38.76 -17.12
C ASP A 14 26.75 37.78 -16.34
N GLY A 15 26.95 36.48 -16.60
CA GLY A 15 26.15 35.42 -15.96
C GLY A 15 26.13 35.67 -14.46
N ASP A 16 24.99 35.50 -13.87
CA ASP A 16 24.77 35.63 -12.42
C ASP A 16 25.75 34.67 -11.71
N ASP A 17 26.91 35.21 -11.29
CA ASP A 17 27.95 34.47 -10.57
C ASP A 17 27.57 34.11 -9.12
N ARG A 18 26.33 34.38 -8.73
CA ARG A 18 25.83 33.92 -7.43
C ARG A 18 25.83 32.39 -7.40
N PRO A 19 26.39 31.77 -6.38
CA PRO A 19 26.35 30.31 -6.25
C PRO A 19 24.88 29.86 -6.29
N ARG A 20 24.54 29.10 -7.34
CA ARG A 20 23.18 28.55 -7.47
C ARG A 20 23.00 27.54 -6.36
N GLU A 21 22.09 27.85 -5.43
CA GLU A 21 21.69 26.94 -4.36
C GLU A 21 20.77 25.87 -4.96
N TYR A 22 21.30 24.68 -5.17
CA TYR A 22 20.51 23.54 -5.66
C TYR A 22 19.75 22.89 -4.51
N LYS A 23 18.45 22.62 -4.71
CA LYS A 23 17.63 21.82 -3.78
C LYS A 23 18.18 20.40 -3.61
N CYS A 24 18.76 19.85 -4.66
CA CYS A 24 19.47 18.57 -4.64
C CYS A 24 20.92 18.76 -5.13
N PRO A 25 21.91 18.75 -4.23
CA PRO A 25 23.31 18.93 -4.62
C PRO A 25 23.85 17.76 -5.47
N LYS A 26 23.26 16.54 -5.36
CA LYS A 26 23.73 15.37 -6.11
C LYS A 26 23.49 15.50 -7.62
N CYS A 27 22.27 15.86 -8.04
CA CYS A 27 21.91 15.98 -9.45
C CYS A 27 21.79 17.44 -9.92
N ARG A 28 22.02 18.42 -9.05
CA ARG A 28 21.86 19.85 -9.35
C ARG A 28 20.50 20.16 -9.98
N ASP A 29 19.43 19.59 -9.37
CA ASP A 29 18.02 19.69 -9.75
C ASP A 29 17.64 19.10 -11.12
N LYS A 30 18.56 18.36 -11.76
CA LYS A 30 18.30 17.64 -13.03
C LYS A 30 17.49 16.36 -12.86
N GLU A 31 17.25 15.91 -11.62
CA GLU A 31 16.51 14.69 -11.25
C GLU A 31 17.19 13.37 -11.66
N TYR A 32 18.15 13.39 -12.59
CA TYR A 32 18.93 12.24 -13.08
C TYR A 32 20.41 12.45 -12.85
N ILE A 33 21.14 11.36 -12.68
CA ILE A 33 22.59 11.28 -12.65
C ILE A 33 23.01 10.59 -13.94
N PHE A 34 23.81 11.28 -14.75
CA PHE A 34 24.27 10.78 -16.04
C PHE A 34 25.61 10.06 -15.86
N HIS A 35 25.74 8.94 -16.54
CA HIS A 35 26.94 8.10 -16.57
C HIS A 35 27.32 7.80 -18.02
N THR A 36 28.58 7.50 -18.23
CA THR A 36 29.10 7.02 -19.52
C THR A 36 29.76 5.67 -19.25
N ASP A 37 29.42 4.63 -20.00
CA ASP A 37 30.06 3.33 -19.88
C ASP A 37 31.42 3.28 -20.58
N GLU A 38 32.12 2.15 -20.45
CA GLU A 38 33.43 1.92 -21.04
C GLU A 38 33.44 1.98 -22.58
N ASN A 39 32.27 1.85 -23.20
CA ASN A 39 32.07 1.91 -24.66
C ASN A 39 31.64 3.30 -25.15
N GLY A 40 31.48 4.26 -24.22
CA GLY A 40 31.10 5.64 -24.54
C GLY A 40 29.56 5.84 -24.65
N TYR A 41 28.73 4.85 -24.26
CA TYR A 41 27.28 5.02 -24.21
C TYR A 41 26.87 5.80 -22.97
N GLU A 42 26.03 6.82 -23.18
CA GLU A 42 25.47 7.61 -22.08
C GLU A 42 24.18 6.98 -21.58
N PHE A 43 24.06 6.84 -20.27
CA PHE A 43 22.85 6.41 -19.59
C PHE A 43 22.58 7.29 -18.36
N ALA A 44 21.34 7.28 -17.88
CA ALA A 44 20.91 8.12 -16.78
C ALA A 44 20.15 7.33 -15.74
N ASP A 45 20.58 7.42 -14.48
CA ASP A 45 19.89 6.86 -13.33
C ASP A 45 19.05 7.92 -12.63
N PRO A 46 17.83 7.55 -12.15
CA PRO A 46 17.03 8.45 -11.33
C PRO A 46 17.76 8.82 -10.04
N CYS A 47 17.93 10.10 -9.79
CA CYS A 47 18.50 10.59 -8.53
C CYS A 47 17.60 10.25 -7.33
N ASP A 48 18.17 10.15 -6.13
CA ASP A 48 17.43 9.91 -4.89
C ASP A 48 16.31 10.94 -4.65
N CYS A 49 16.49 12.19 -5.11
CA CYS A 49 15.46 13.22 -5.00
C CYS A 49 14.23 12.89 -5.85
N LEU A 50 14.40 12.35 -7.07
CA LEU A 50 13.33 11.90 -7.93
C LEU A 50 12.66 10.63 -7.37
N ARG A 51 13.45 9.67 -6.88
CA ARG A 51 12.92 8.46 -6.21
C ARG A 51 12.05 8.82 -5.01
N ARG A 52 12.44 9.83 -4.21
CA ARG A 52 11.60 10.34 -3.10
C ARG A 52 10.30 10.96 -3.59
N LYS A 53 10.33 11.77 -4.66
CA LYS A 53 9.10 12.34 -5.26
C LYS A 53 8.15 11.24 -5.71
N TRP A 54 8.64 10.20 -6.38
CA TRP A 54 7.82 9.06 -6.80
C TRP A 54 7.22 8.30 -5.61
N THR A 55 8.00 8.10 -4.56
CA THR A 55 7.53 7.44 -3.33
C THR A 55 6.42 8.24 -2.67
N LEU A 56 6.57 9.58 -2.57
CA LEU A 56 5.52 10.46 -2.04
C LEU A 56 4.25 10.42 -2.89
N ALA A 57 4.38 10.50 -4.21
CA ALA A 57 3.23 10.42 -5.11
C ALA A 57 2.50 9.07 -5.01
N ARG A 58 3.22 7.93 -4.87
CA ARG A 58 2.61 6.62 -4.61
C ARG A 58 1.90 6.59 -3.26
N PHE A 59 2.53 7.15 -2.24
CA PHE A 59 1.94 7.24 -0.91
C PHE A 59 0.63 8.03 -0.92
N GLU A 60 0.59 9.22 -1.52
CA GLU A 60 -0.61 10.04 -1.66
C GLU A 60 -1.73 9.29 -2.40
N ARG A 61 -1.39 8.61 -3.51
CA ARG A 61 -2.35 7.81 -4.27
C ARG A 61 -2.84 6.56 -3.56
N SER A 62 -2.09 6.04 -2.59
CA SER A 62 -2.44 4.80 -1.91
C SER A 62 -3.73 4.89 -1.09
N GLY A 63 -4.07 6.07 -0.57
CA GLY A 63 -5.19 6.27 0.33
C GLY A 63 -4.93 5.90 1.80
N LEU A 64 -3.71 5.47 2.14
CA LEU A 64 -3.34 5.07 3.51
C LEU A 64 -3.32 6.24 4.51
N GLY A 65 -3.03 7.47 4.05
CA GLY A 65 -3.11 8.69 4.86
C GLY A 65 -2.40 8.57 6.21
N GLU A 66 -3.11 8.92 7.29
CA GLU A 66 -2.57 8.93 8.66
C GLU A 66 -2.20 7.55 9.21
N LEU A 67 -2.80 6.45 8.67
CA LEU A 67 -2.44 5.10 9.09
C LEU A 67 -0.96 4.81 8.86
N ALA A 68 -0.43 5.26 7.75
CA ALA A 68 0.95 5.03 7.36
C ALA A 68 1.97 5.70 8.27
N LYS A 69 1.62 6.84 8.90
CA LYS A 69 2.52 7.56 9.80
C LYS A 69 2.80 6.78 11.09
N ARG A 70 1.82 6.00 11.55
CA ARG A 70 1.88 5.28 12.84
C ARG A 70 2.03 3.76 12.71
N SER A 71 1.74 3.19 11.54
CA SER A 71 1.68 1.75 11.35
C SER A 71 2.86 1.27 10.49
N THR A 72 3.97 0.99 11.15
CA THR A 72 5.21 0.49 10.54
C THR A 72 5.65 -0.81 11.23
N PHE A 73 6.52 -1.59 10.60
CA PHE A 73 7.12 -2.77 11.24
C PHE A 73 7.88 -2.41 12.53
N LYS A 74 8.47 -1.21 12.61
CA LYS A 74 9.19 -0.73 13.81
C LYS A 74 8.23 -0.45 14.97
N THR A 75 7.03 0.07 14.67
CA THR A 75 6.02 0.42 15.67
C THR A 75 5.03 -0.72 15.95
N TYR A 76 5.18 -1.87 15.27
CA TYR A 76 4.36 -3.04 15.56
C TYR A 76 4.80 -3.70 16.85
N TRP A 77 3.90 -3.74 17.82
CA TRP A 77 4.20 -4.22 19.16
C TRP A 77 4.14 -5.75 19.22
N ILE A 78 5.16 -6.36 19.83
CA ILE A 78 5.32 -7.80 19.97
C ILE A 78 5.32 -8.15 21.45
N ASN A 79 4.25 -8.82 21.91
CA ASN A 79 4.12 -9.30 23.28
C ASN A 79 3.91 -10.82 23.36
N THR A 80 3.60 -11.45 22.25
CA THR A 80 3.33 -12.87 22.17
C THR A 80 4.13 -13.52 21.05
N PRO A 81 4.45 -14.82 21.15
CA PRO A 81 5.09 -15.56 20.06
C PRO A 81 4.32 -15.46 18.73
N LEU A 82 2.98 -15.46 18.80
CA LEU A 82 2.13 -15.30 17.62
C LEU A 82 2.36 -13.95 16.94
N GLN A 83 2.47 -12.86 17.69
CA GLN A 83 2.75 -11.53 17.12
C GLN A 83 4.13 -11.47 16.47
N ALA A 84 5.12 -12.16 17.01
CA ALA A 84 6.44 -12.30 16.40
C ALA A 84 6.37 -13.05 15.07
N GLN A 85 5.61 -14.15 15.03
CA GLN A 85 5.37 -14.92 13.80
C GLN A 85 4.63 -14.10 12.74
N ILE A 86 3.58 -13.37 13.14
CA ILE A 86 2.84 -12.46 12.25
C ILE A 86 3.78 -11.42 11.64
N LYS A 87 4.62 -10.78 12.46
CA LYS A 87 5.57 -9.79 11.97
C LYS A 87 6.55 -10.38 10.98
N LYS A 88 7.12 -11.56 11.29
CA LYS A 88 8.06 -12.25 10.41
C LYS A 88 7.43 -12.58 9.06
N ALA A 89 6.25 -13.21 9.06
CA ALA A 89 5.51 -13.53 7.83
C ALA A 89 5.19 -12.28 6.99
N ALA A 90 4.81 -11.20 7.65
CA ALA A 90 4.52 -9.93 6.99
C ALA A 90 5.77 -9.25 6.41
N GLU A 91 6.91 -9.34 7.09
CA GLU A 91 8.20 -8.84 6.58
C GLU A 91 8.66 -9.64 5.37
N GLU A 92 8.56 -10.99 5.41
CA GLU A 92 8.88 -11.88 4.30
C GLU A 92 7.99 -11.59 3.09
N TYR A 93 6.67 -11.46 3.27
CA TYR A 93 5.76 -11.10 2.19
C TYR A 93 6.09 -9.72 1.58
N ALA A 94 6.47 -8.76 2.38
CA ALA A 94 6.78 -7.40 1.91
C ALA A 94 8.08 -7.32 1.10
N GLU A 95 9.00 -8.27 1.24
CA GLU A 95 10.23 -8.34 0.42
C GLU A 95 9.95 -8.99 -0.95
N ASP A 96 9.08 -10.02 -1.02
CA ASP A 96 8.71 -10.69 -2.27
C ASP A 96 7.19 -10.96 -2.32
N PRO A 97 6.37 -9.95 -2.71
CA PRO A 97 4.91 -10.01 -2.67
C PRO A 97 4.34 -10.90 -3.78
N LYS A 98 4.59 -12.20 -3.70
CA LYS A 98 4.00 -13.22 -4.59
C LYS A 98 2.77 -13.83 -3.94
N GLY A 99 1.66 -13.84 -4.70
CA GLY A 99 0.37 -14.28 -4.18
C GLY A 99 -0.24 -13.29 -3.21
N TRP A 100 -1.01 -13.79 -2.24
CA TRP A 100 -1.78 -12.97 -1.33
C TRP A 100 -1.32 -13.10 0.12
N PHE A 101 -1.72 -12.12 0.94
CA PHE A 101 -1.54 -12.13 2.38
C PHE A 101 -2.92 -11.98 3.04
N PHE A 102 -3.31 -12.94 3.87
CA PHE A 102 -4.58 -12.91 4.59
C PHE A 102 -4.35 -12.97 6.10
N ILE A 103 -4.96 -12.04 6.83
CA ILE A 103 -4.98 -12.08 8.28
C ILE A 103 -6.40 -11.85 8.81
N GLY A 104 -6.96 -12.89 9.44
CA GLY A 104 -8.29 -12.88 10.01
C GLY A 104 -8.32 -12.95 11.52
N GLY A 105 -9.49 -12.68 12.13
CA GLY A 105 -9.74 -12.91 13.56
C GLY A 105 -9.92 -11.66 14.39
N GLN A 106 -9.59 -11.76 15.66
CA GLN A 106 -9.96 -10.84 16.74
C GLN A 106 -9.73 -9.35 16.41
N THR A 107 -10.72 -8.52 16.74
CA THR A 107 -10.62 -7.05 16.72
C THR A 107 -9.58 -6.57 17.73
N GLY A 108 -8.80 -5.53 17.33
CA GLY A 108 -7.77 -4.97 18.21
C GLY A 108 -6.44 -5.74 18.20
N SER A 109 -6.30 -6.84 17.45
CA SER A 109 -5.08 -7.67 17.39
C SER A 109 -3.96 -7.08 16.52
N GLY A 110 -4.13 -5.89 15.95
CA GLY A 110 -3.09 -5.24 15.13
C GLY A 110 -3.10 -5.61 13.65
N LYS A 111 -4.16 -6.23 13.12
CA LYS A 111 -4.29 -6.59 11.69
C LYS A 111 -4.06 -5.40 10.75
N THR A 112 -4.83 -4.33 10.95
CA THR A 112 -4.69 -3.11 10.15
C THR A 112 -3.28 -2.52 10.25
N HIS A 113 -2.64 -2.58 11.44
CA HIS A 113 -1.28 -2.11 11.63
C HIS A 113 -0.28 -2.89 10.77
N ILE A 114 -0.29 -4.22 10.88
CA ILE A 114 0.68 -5.06 10.16
C ILE A 114 0.47 -5.00 8.65
N CYS A 115 -0.78 -5.03 8.15
CA CYS A 115 -1.08 -4.88 6.73
C CYS A 115 -0.64 -3.51 6.19
N THR A 116 -0.86 -2.43 6.96
CA THR A 116 -0.36 -1.10 6.61
C THR A 116 1.17 -1.06 6.56
N ALA A 117 1.85 -1.74 7.50
CA ALA A 117 3.31 -1.82 7.50
C ALA A 117 3.86 -2.54 6.23
N ILE A 118 3.19 -3.62 5.78
CA ILE A 118 3.49 -4.27 4.50
C ILE A 118 3.35 -3.25 3.37
N CYS A 119 2.21 -2.59 3.27
CA CYS A 119 1.92 -1.59 2.23
C CYS A 119 3.00 -0.50 2.18
N MET A 120 3.40 0.02 3.33
CA MET A 120 4.42 1.07 3.43
C MET A 120 5.80 0.60 2.94
N ARG A 121 6.16 -0.64 3.20
CA ARG A 121 7.41 -1.22 2.67
C ARG A 121 7.34 -1.38 1.16
N LEU A 122 6.22 -1.89 0.64
CA LEU A 122 5.98 -2.03 -0.81
C LEU A 122 6.02 -0.69 -1.55
N ILE A 123 5.41 0.37 -1.00
CA ILE A 123 5.48 1.72 -1.56
C ILE A 123 6.94 2.22 -1.63
N LYS A 124 7.74 1.98 -0.59
CA LYS A 124 9.17 2.33 -0.56
C LYS A 124 9.96 1.56 -1.61
N HIS A 125 9.60 0.31 -1.89
CA HIS A 125 10.17 -0.53 -2.96
C HIS A 125 9.62 -0.18 -4.35
N GLY A 126 8.80 0.86 -4.46
CA GLY A 126 8.33 1.39 -5.73
C GLY A 126 7.03 0.77 -6.25
N ARG A 127 6.32 -0.04 -5.46
CA ARG A 127 5.03 -0.62 -5.84
C ARG A 127 3.91 0.41 -5.72
N ASP A 128 2.94 0.34 -6.61
CA ASP A 128 1.72 1.19 -6.54
C ASP A 128 0.64 0.46 -5.74
N VAL A 129 0.48 0.88 -4.49
CA VAL A 129 -0.47 0.28 -3.54
C VAL A 129 -1.75 1.09 -3.52
N ARG A 130 -2.90 0.39 -3.52
CA ARG A 130 -4.21 0.96 -3.24
C ARG A 130 -4.77 0.39 -1.95
N TYR A 131 -5.33 1.27 -1.11
CA TYR A 131 -5.99 0.93 0.14
C TYR A 131 -7.49 1.04 -0.03
N MET A 132 -8.19 -0.06 0.25
CA MET A 132 -9.65 -0.15 0.23
C MET A 132 -10.15 -0.38 1.66
N ARG A 133 -10.88 0.57 2.20
CA ARG A 133 -11.66 0.39 3.43
C ARG A 133 -12.98 -0.26 3.07
N TRP A 134 -13.07 -1.56 3.33
CA TRP A 134 -14.21 -2.35 2.83
C TRP A 134 -15.55 -1.65 3.08
N ARG A 135 -15.86 -1.33 4.34
CA ARG A 135 -17.15 -0.75 4.72
C ARG A 135 -17.51 0.52 3.92
N GLN A 136 -16.59 1.46 3.83
CA GLN A 136 -16.83 2.76 3.20
C GLN A 136 -16.78 2.69 1.67
N ASP A 137 -15.77 1.99 1.15
CA ASP A 137 -15.54 1.96 -0.28
C ASP A 137 -16.51 1.04 -1.01
N SER A 138 -16.99 -0.05 -0.35
CA SER A 138 -18.03 -0.91 -0.93
C SER A 138 -19.37 -0.19 -1.06
N GLU A 139 -19.72 0.63 -0.07
CA GLU A 139 -20.92 1.47 -0.11
C GLU A 139 -20.85 2.48 -1.26
N GLN A 140 -19.77 3.24 -1.36
CA GLN A 140 -19.55 4.18 -2.45
C GLN A 140 -19.62 3.52 -3.84
N ILE A 141 -18.98 2.35 -4.00
CA ILE A 141 -19.02 1.61 -5.28
C ILE A 141 -20.44 1.15 -5.62
N ARG A 142 -21.23 0.75 -4.62
CA ARG A 142 -22.64 0.38 -4.84
C ARG A 142 -23.48 1.56 -5.28
N GLU A 143 -23.30 2.72 -4.64
CA GLU A 143 -23.98 3.97 -5.01
C GLU A 143 -23.63 4.39 -6.44
N ASP A 144 -22.34 4.37 -6.80
CA ASP A 144 -21.85 4.68 -8.14
C ASP A 144 -22.51 3.78 -9.20
N LYS A 145 -22.57 2.45 -8.94
CA LYS A 145 -23.22 1.48 -9.83
C LYS A 145 -24.72 1.74 -9.98
N PHE A 146 -25.40 2.10 -8.88
CA PHE A 146 -26.83 2.40 -8.92
C PHE A 146 -27.12 3.66 -9.76
N ALA A 147 -26.25 4.67 -9.66
CA ALA A 147 -26.32 5.90 -10.46
C ALA A 147 -25.91 5.69 -11.94
N ARG A 148 -25.65 4.45 -12.38
CA ARG A 148 -25.14 4.07 -13.71
C ARG A 148 -23.81 4.75 -14.09
N ASN A 149 -23.05 5.18 -13.08
CA ASN A 149 -21.68 5.62 -13.26
C ASN A 149 -20.77 4.40 -13.23
N ASP A 150 -19.90 4.26 -14.24
CA ASP A 150 -18.83 3.25 -14.17
C ASP A 150 -17.91 3.64 -13.01
N SER A 151 -17.89 2.81 -11.95
CA SER A 151 -17.13 3.14 -10.75
C SER A 151 -15.63 3.09 -11.07
N SER A 152 -15.07 4.26 -11.35
CA SER A 152 -13.62 4.43 -11.56
C SER A 152 -12.82 3.90 -10.38
N LYS A 153 -13.40 3.95 -9.16
CA LYS A 153 -12.83 3.42 -7.93
C LYS A 153 -12.72 1.88 -7.97
N LEU A 154 -13.77 1.17 -8.40
CA LEU A 154 -13.73 -0.28 -8.55
C LEU A 154 -12.68 -0.71 -9.56
N LYS A 155 -12.61 -0.03 -10.71
CA LYS A 155 -11.59 -0.26 -11.73
C LYS A 155 -10.19 -0.07 -11.15
N ALA A 156 -9.96 1.02 -10.40
CA ALA A 156 -8.67 1.29 -9.76
C ALA A 156 -8.27 0.19 -8.77
N PHE A 157 -9.22 -0.40 -8.01
CA PHE A 157 -8.94 -1.51 -7.11
C PHE A 157 -8.68 -2.83 -7.85
N ARG A 158 -9.39 -3.11 -8.95
CA ARG A 158 -9.16 -4.31 -9.75
C ARG A 158 -7.77 -4.33 -10.39
N THR A 159 -7.28 -3.17 -10.86
CA THR A 159 -6.05 -3.04 -11.64
C THR A 159 -4.84 -2.54 -10.85
N ALA A 160 -4.99 -2.27 -9.57
CA ALA A 160 -3.88 -1.85 -8.72
C ALA A 160 -2.75 -2.89 -8.71
N ASP A 161 -1.51 -2.45 -8.80
CA ASP A 161 -0.34 -3.33 -8.68
C ASP A 161 -0.39 -4.15 -7.39
N VAL A 162 -0.69 -3.49 -6.25
CA VAL A 162 -1.01 -4.16 -4.98
C VAL A 162 -2.29 -3.56 -4.41
N LEU A 163 -3.23 -4.40 -3.98
CA LEU A 163 -4.44 -3.98 -3.26
C LEU A 163 -4.38 -4.41 -1.80
N TYR A 164 -4.71 -3.49 -0.90
CA TYR A 164 -5.02 -3.83 0.49
C TYR A 164 -6.50 -3.63 0.76
N ILE A 165 -7.22 -4.72 1.06
CA ILE A 165 -8.62 -4.73 1.49
C ILE A 165 -8.64 -4.82 3.01
N ASP A 166 -9.06 -3.75 3.67
CA ASP A 166 -9.12 -3.68 5.14
C ASP A 166 -10.52 -4.00 5.63
N ASP A 167 -10.59 -4.90 6.60
CA ASP A 167 -11.82 -5.36 7.26
C ASP A 167 -12.86 -5.94 6.26
N LEU A 168 -12.41 -6.86 5.36
CA LEU A 168 -13.29 -7.54 4.41
C LEU A 168 -14.55 -8.11 5.11
N PHE A 169 -15.72 -7.80 4.55
CA PHE A 169 -17.05 -8.16 5.06
C PHE A 169 -17.47 -7.51 6.38
N LYS A 170 -16.73 -6.52 6.88
CA LYS A 170 -17.19 -5.74 8.02
C LYS A 170 -18.27 -4.74 7.58
N GLY A 171 -19.45 -4.87 8.15
CA GLY A 171 -20.62 -4.03 7.88
C GLY A 171 -21.36 -3.64 9.15
N ASP A 172 -22.60 -3.14 9.00
CA ASP A 172 -23.49 -2.79 10.11
C ASP A 172 -24.27 -4.01 10.63
N SER A 173 -24.32 -5.09 9.84
CA SER A 173 -24.96 -6.36 10.21
C SER A 173 -23.89 -7.43 10.50
N GLU A 174 -24.29 -8.45 11.27
CA GLU A 174 -23.42 -9.60 11.57
C GLU A 174 -23.04 -10.42 10.34
N THR A 175 -23.86 -10.34 9.29
CA THR A 175 -23.63 -11.06 8.03
C THR A 175 -23.53 -10.09 6.86
N PRO A 176 -22.65 -10.34 5.87
CA PRO A 176 -22.55 -9.52 4.69
C PRO A 176 -23.82 -9.62 3.83
N SER A 177 -24.21 -8.52 3.21
CA SER A 177 -25.34 -8.51 2.28
C SER A 177 -25.00 -9.30 1.00
N LYS A 178 -26.04 -9.74 0.25
CA LYS A 178 -25.83 -10.34 -1.09
C LYS A 178 -25.07 -9.43 -2.04
N GLN A 179 -25.22 -8.12 -1.88
CA GLN A 179 -24.50 -7.12 -2.69
C GLN A 179 -23.03 -7.03 -2.31
N ASP A 180 -22.71 -7.17 -0.99
CA ASP A 180 -21.32 -7.23 -0.53
C ASP A 180 -20.61 -8.48 -1.05
N ILE A 181 -21.29 -9.64 -0.97
CA ILE A 181 -20.77 -10.91 -1.50
C ILE A 181 -20.49 -10.77 -3.01
N LYS A 182 -21.45 -10.24 -3.77
CA LYS A 182 -21.28 -10.01 -5.21
C LYS A 182 -20.11 -9.08 -5.53
N LEU A 183 -19.98 -7.99 -4.78
CA LEU A 183 -18.86 -7.04 -4.98
C LEU A 183 -17.52 -7.69 -4.64
N ALA A 184 -17.45 -8.43 -3.52
CA ALA A 184 -16.26 -9.17 -3.13
C ALA A 184 -15.89 -10.21 -4.19
N PHE A 185 -16.86 -10.99 -4.69
CA PHE A 185 -16.65 -11.96 -5.74
C PHE A 185 -16.06 -11.30 -7.00
N ASP A 186 -16.68 -10.22 -7.48
CA ASP A 186 -16.21 -9.47 -8.65
C ASP A 186 -14.77 -8.97 -8.49
N LEU A 187 -14.43 -8.43 -7.32
CA LEU A 187 -13.10 -7.88 -7.05
C LEU A 187 -12.05 -8.97 -6.90
N ILE A 188 -12.34 -9.96 -6.06
CA ILE A 188 -11.45 -11.09 -5.76
C ILE A 188 -11.18 -11.92 -7.01
N SER A 189 -12.23 -12.24 -7.81
CA SER A 189 -12.06 -12.99 -9.06
C SER A 189 -11.20 -12.25 -10.08
N SER A 190 -11.47 -10.95 -10.29
CA SER A 190 -10.66 -10.14 -11.22
C SER A 190 -9.18 -10.11 -10.84
N ARG A 191 -8.86 -10.04 -9.55
CA ARG A 191 -7.47 -10.02 -9.07
C ARG A 191 -6.82 -11.41 -9.10
N TYR A 192 -7.62 -12.45 -8.84
CA TYR A 192 -7.20 -13.84 -8.97
C TYR A 192 -6.82 -14.16 -10.41
N ASP A 193 -7.69 -13.85 -11.38
CA ASP A 193 -7.45 -14.09 -12.80
C ASP A 193 -6.21 -13.34 -13.32
N SER A 194 -5.98 -12.14 -12.79
CA SER A 194 -4.82 -11.31 -13.14
C SER A 194 -3.57 -11.60 -12.29
N GLN A 195 -3.62 -12.55 -11.36
CA GLN A 195 -2.53 -12.92 -10.44
C GLN A 195 -1.91 -11.71 -9.68
N LEU A 196 -2.73 -10.71 -9.37
CA LEU A 196 -2.26 -9.48 -8.74
C LEU A 196 -2.17 -9.62 -7.23
N PRO A 197 -1.03 -9.24 -6.60
CA PRO A 197 -0.84 -9.27 -5.16
C PRO A 197 -1.93 -8.56 -4.39
N THR A 198 -2.50 -9.24 -3.38
CA THR A 198 -3.60 -8.70 -2.58
C THR A 198 -3.37 -8.99 -1.10
N ILE A 199 -3.52 -7.96 -0.28
CA ILE A 199 -3.43 -8.03 1.18
C ILE A 199 -4.86 -7.90 1.70
N ILE A 200 -5.26 -8.80 2.61
CA ILE A 200 -6.63 -8.84 3.13
C ILE A 200 -6.59 -8.93 4.64
N SER A 201 -7.25 -8.01 5.33
CA SER A 201 -7.62 -8.18 6.73
C SER A 201 -9.12 -8.43 6.88
N SER A 202 -9.53 -9.23 7.87
CA SER A 202 -10.93 -9.49 8.19
C SER A 202 -11.11 -9.77 9.68
N GLU A 203 -12.32 -9.62 10.20
CA GLU A 203 -12.70 -10.14 11.51
C GLU A 203 -13.05 -11.63 11.43
N LEU A 204 -13.28 -12.16 10.24
CA LEU A 204 -13.57 -13.55 9.96
C LEU A 204 -12.29 -14.39 9.85
N SER A 205 -12.38 -15.67 10.21
CA SER A 205 -11.41 -16.67 9.74
C SER A 205 -11.62 -16.93 8.25
N ILE A 206 -10.66 -17.60 7.61
CA ILE A 206 -10.84 -18.03 6.21
C ILE A 206 -12.05 -19.00 6.09
N GLY A 207 -12.27 -19.86 7.07
CA GLY A 207 -13.48 -20.70 7.13
C GLY A 207 -14.77 -19.88 7.22
N GLY A 208 -14.76 -18.76 7.94
CA GLY A 208 -15.86 -17.80 7.97
C GLY A 208 -16.12 -17.13 6.62
N VAL A 209 -15.06 -16.81 5.87
CA VAL A 209 -15.22 -16.30 4.50
C VAL A 209 -15.81 -17.37 3.57
N VAL A 210 -15.32 -18.62 3.65
CA VAL A 210 -15.83 -19.76 2.89
C VAL A 210 -17.32 -20.00 3.17
N SER A 211 -17.77 -19.83 4.42
CA SER A 211 -19.19 -20.03 4.79
C SER A 211 -20.15 -19.02 4.15
N TYR A 212 -19.66 -17.86 3.75
CA TYR A 212 -20.43 -16.87 3.00
C TYR A 212 -20.37 -17.08 1.48
N ASP A 213 -19.19 -17.44 0.98
CA ASP A 213 -18.98 -17.77 -0.43
C ASP A 213 -17.74 -18.66 -0.58
N GLU A 214 -17.96 -19.91 -1.02
CA GLU A 214 -16.90 -20.89 -1.21
C GLU A 214 -15.88 -20.45 -2.28
N ALA A 215 -16.35 -19.80 -3.33
CA ALA A 215 -15.47 -19.37 -4.41
C ALA A 215 -14.54 -18.21 -3.98
N ILE A 216 -15.04 -17.28 -3.15
CA ILE A 216 -14.22 -16.21 -2.59
C ILE A 216 -13.15 -16.81 -1.65
N GLY A 217 -13.59 -17.63 -0.68
CA GLY A 217 -12.69 -18.23 0.29
C GLY A 217 -11.67 -19.17 -0.35
N GLY A 218 -12.09 -19.95 -1.35
CA GLY A 218 -11.22 -20.84 -2.13
C GLY A 218 -10.11 -20.08 -2.85
N ARG A 219 -10.44 -19.01 -3.58
CA ARG A 219 -9.44 -18.17 -4.27
C ARG A 219 -8.45 -17.51 -3.30
N ILE A 220 -8.94 -16.99 -2.16
CA ILE A 220 -8.06 -16.42 -1.14
C ILE A 220 -7.09 -17.50 -0.63
N THR A 221 -7.59 -18.70 -0.35
CA THR A 221 -6.76 -19.80 0.16
C THR A 221 -5.73 -20.24 -0.87
N GLU A 222 -6.11 -20.41 -2.13
CA GLU A 222 -5.23 -20.84 -3.21
C GLU A 222 -4.10 -19.83 -3.48
N MET A 223 -4.45 -18.54 -3.46
CA MET A 223 -3.48 -17.46 -3.70
C MET A 223 -2.58 -17.16 -2.51
N THR A 224 -2.90 -17.67 -1.32
CA THR A 224 -2.18 -17.35 -0.09
C THR A 224 -1.31 -18.54 0.35
N LYS A 225 0.00 -18.33 0.45
CA LYS A 225 0.87 -19.34 1.05
C LYS A 225 0.49 -19.60 2.50
N LEU A 226 0.72 -20.80 2.99
CA LEU A 226 0.32 -21.22 4.33
C LEU A 226 0.86 -20.29 5.43
N GLU A 227 2.10 -19.85 5.31
CA GLU A 227 2.76 -18.91 6.24
C GLU A 227 2.17 -17.49 6.21
N HIS A 228 1.45 -17.14 5.13
CA HIS A 228 0.79 -15.85 4.96
C HIS A 228 -0.73 -15.91 5.22
N LEU A 229 -1.27 -17.11 5.52
CA LEU A 229 -2.67 -17.35 5.87
C LEU A 229 -2.82 -17.41 7.40
N ILE A 230 -3.09 -16.27 8.01
CA ILE A 230 -3.00 -16.10 9.46
C ILE A 230 -4.38 -15.96 10.08
N TYR A 231 -4.61 -16.64 11.21
CA TYR A 231 -5.79 -16.47 12.02
C TYR A 231 -5.42 -16.15 13.47
N VAL A 232 -5.87 -15.00 13.95
CA VAL A 232 -5.68 -14.56 15.33
C VAL A 232 -6.91 -14.95 16.14
N LYS A 233 -6.79 -16.03 16.93
CA LYS A 233 -7.83 -16.49 17.85
C LYS A 233 -8.15 -15.41 18.89
N GLN A 234 -9.32 -15.51 19.49
CA GLN A 234 -9.74 -14.62 20.57
C GLN A 234 -8.88 -14.88 21.81
N ASP A 235 -8.12 -13.85 22.21
CA ASP A 235 -7.24 -13.86 23.37
C ASP A 235 -7.12 -12.43 23.89
N GLU A 236 -7.39 -12.22 25.19
CA GLU A 236 -7.24 -10.90 25.80
C GLU A 236 -5.82 -10.37 25.69
N ALA A 237 -4.81 -11.26 25.74
CA ALA A 237 -3.41 -10.93 25.53
C ALA A 237 -3.09 -10.41 24.13
N ALA A 238 -3.86 -10.79 23.13
CA ALA A 238 -3.70 -10.35 21.74
C ALA A 238 -4.36 -8.97 21.46
N ASN A 239 -5.20 -8.44 22.36
CA ASN A 239 -5.87 -7.16 22.16
C ASN A 239 -4.96 -5.97 22.52
N MET A 240 -4.33 -5.39 21.48
CA MET A 240 -3.42 -4.26 21.64
C MET A 240 -4.12 -2.95 22.09
N ARG A 241 -5.46 -2.85 21.94
CA ARG A 241 -6.21 -1.63 22.30
C ARG A 241 -6.44 -1.54 23.81
N LEU A 242 -6.70 -2.67 24.48
CA LEU A 242 -6.99 -2.70 25.91
C LEU A 242 -5.75 -2.45 26.77
N ARG A 243 -4.55 -2.71 26.26
CA ARG A 243 -3.28 -2.61 27.00
C ARG A 243 -2.61 -1.24 26.98
N LYS A 244 -3.05 -0.31 26.12
CA LYS A 244 -2.51 1.08 26.14
C LYS A 244 -2.84 1.87 27.41
N GLY A 245 -3.71 1.36 28.26
CA GLY A 245 -4.07 1.99 29.55
C GLY A 245 -3.15 1.67 30.73
N VAL A 246 -2.18 0.74 30.58
CA VAL A 246 -1.35 0.27 31.71
C VAL A 246 0.03 0.96 31.77
N HIS A 247 0.39 1.76 30.76
CA HIS A 247 1.73 2.40 30.69
C HIS A 247 1.75 3.92 30.95
N ASN A 248 0.67 4.51 31.50
CA ASN A 248 0.66 5.91 31.91
C ASN A 248 0.51 6.04 33.44
N GLY A 249 1.16 5.20 34.23
CA GLY A 249 1.20 5.27 35.68
C GLY A 249 2.44 4.58 36.19
N ASP A 250 3.59 5.28 36.08
CA ASP A 250 4.70 5.35 37.05
C ASP A 250 5.74 6.33 36.50
#